data_da38b77ef4eb44588c78fe9519d60441
#
_entry.id   da38b77ef4eb44588c78fe9519d60441
#
_cell.length_a   1.000
_cell.length_b   1.000
_cell.length_c   1.000
_cell.angle_alpha   90.00
_cell.angle_beta   90.00
_cell.angle_gamma   90.00
#
_symmetry.space_group_name_H-M   'P 1'
#
loop_
_entity.id
_entity.type
_entity.pdbx_description
1 polymer ?
#
loop_
_entity_poly.entity_id
_entity_poly.type
_entity_poly.pdbx_seq_one_letter_code
_entity_poly.pdbx_strand_id
1 'polypeptide(L)'
;MKRVRMVLAYDGTNYCGWQLQPNGITIEEVLNQALSELLREPVVVIGASRTDSGVHAEGAVAVFDTENRMPADKICFALNQRLPEDIRVLQSDEVPLTWHPRKQNCVKTYEYRILNRKISMPTRRLYSHFCYFDMDVEKMQQAAEYLLGEHDFKSFCTVRTQAEETVRTIYSLNVTKDADDMIHIRISGSGFLYNMVRIIAGTLMKVGMGVYPPEHMEEILEARDRQAAGPTAPARGLTLISMEYEKELRPVITGENKHWSYQLIQQEVMEKKKAYLVIERCEDEFFDALLMRVTHQAVRNGARWVFVTDKESQRCGTSRIVENKDYGYYRFTFAYQMPGMKKEVTEAASYKAEAETVKLVLVEQY
;
A
#
# COMPACT_ATOMS: atom_id res chain seq x y z
N MET A 1 -11.59 25.33 10.05
CA MET A 1 -11.80 24.17 9.15
C MET A 1 -10.59 23.25 9.24
N LYS A 2 -10.78 21.94 9.35
CA LYS A 2 -9.73 20.92 9.32
C LYS A 2 -10.15 19.78 8.41
N ARG A 3 -9.20 19.07 7.84
CA ARG A 3 -9.42 17.84 7.06
C ARG A 3 -9.10 16.62 7.91
N VAL A 4 -10.04 15.70 7.98
CA VAL A 4 -9.89 14.46 8.73
C VAL A 4 -9.79 13.30 7.74
N ARG A 5 -8.74 12.49 7.88
CA ARG A 5 -8.57 11.23 7.17
C ARG A 5 -9.11 10.11 8.04
N MET A 6 -9.80 9.16 7.43
CA MET A 6 -10.30 7.94 8.04
C MET A 6 -9.75 6.71 7.33
N VAL A 7 -9.42 5.68 8.11
CA VAL A 7 -9.20 4.32 7.63
C VAL A 7 -10.43 3.50 7.98
N LEU A 8 -10.98 2.79 7.00
CA LEU A 8 -12.30 2.16 7.07
C LEU A 8 -12.23 0.67 6.76
N ALA A 9 -13.00 -0.12 7.48
CA ALA A 9 -13.32 -1.49 7.13
C ALA A 9 -14.83 -1.64 6.91
N TYR A 10 -15.22 -2.45 5.92
CA TYR A 10 -16.64 -2.75 5.69
C TYR A 10 -16.88 -4.10 5.00
N ASP A 11 -17.99 -4.73 5.38
CA ASP A 11 -18.59 -5.82 4.62
C ASP A 11 -19.49 -5.22 3.53
N GLY A 12 -19.07 -5.35 2.26
CA GLY A 12 -19.77 -4.78 1.11
C GLY A 12 -21.03 -5.55 0.68
N THR A 13 -21.37 -6.67 1.31
CA THR A 13 -22.41 -7.60 0.87
C THR A 13 -23.74 -6.90 0.62
N ASN A 14 -24.15 -5.98 1.51
CA ASN A 14 -25.44 -5.31 1.47
C ASN A 14 -25.41 -3.96 0.77
N TYR A 15 -24.26 -3.58 0.18
CA TYR A 15 -24.06 -2.24 -0.38
C TYR A 15 -23.87 -2.26 -1.89
N CYS A 16 -24.40 -1.23 -2.54
CA CYS A 16 -24.20 -0.97 -3.97
C CYS A 16 -22.82 -0.37 -4.29
N GLY A 17 -21.79 -0.78 -3.53
CA GLY A 17 -20.43 -0.31 -3.64
C GLY A 17 -20.16 0.96 -2.82
N TRP A 18 -19.04 1.60 -3.12
CA TRP A 18 -18.61 2.80 -2.41
C TRP A 18 -19.43 4.03 -2.78
N GLN A 19 -19.50 4.35 -4.09
CA GLN A 19 -19.95 5.65 -4.58
C GLN A 19 -21.45 5.81 -4.52
N LEU A 20 -21.90 6.98 -4.04
CA LEU A 20 -23.30 7.40 -4.04
C LEU A 20 -23.96 7.20 -5.42
N GLN A 21 -25.09 6.51 -5.45
CA GLN A 21 -25.87 6.23 -6.65
C GLN A 21 -27.36 5.96 -6.31
N PRO A 22 -28.28 6.19 -7.26
CA PRO A 22 -29.72 6.10 -6.98
C PRO A 22 -30.24 4.67 -6.81
N ASN A 23 -29.46 3.64 -7.12
CA ASN A 23 -29.92 2.25 -7.25
C ASN A 23 -29.88 1.45 -5.94
N GLY A 24 -29.43 2.04 -4.83
CA GLY A 24 -29.37 1.39 -3.52
C GLY A 24 -28.37 2.04 -2.57
N ILE A 25 -28.34 1.57 -1.35
CA ILE A 25 -27.52 2.11 -0.26
C ILE A 25 -26.04 1.88 -0.57
N THR A 26 -25.22 2.90 -0.32
CA THR A 26 -23.78 2.89 -0.56
C THR A 26 -22.98 3.21 0.70
N ILE A 27 -21.70 2.82 0.74
CA ILE A 27 -20.82 3.11 1.89
C ILE A 27 -20.67 4.62 2.09
N GLU A 28 -20.48 5.39 0.99
CA GLU A 28 -20.35 6.86 1.02
C GLU A 28 -21.60 7.53 1.60
N GLU A 29 -22.79 7.06 1.24
CA GLU A 29 -24.07 7.59 1.74
C GLU A 29 -24.21 7.41 3.25
N VAL A 30 -23.95 6.20 3.76
CA VAL A 30 -24.02 5.90 5.20
C VAL A 30 -23.00 6.73 5.98
N LEU A 31 -21.79 6.89 5.46
CA LEU A 31 -20.77 7.72 6.10
C LEU A 31 -21.15 9.20 6.11
N ASN A 32 -21.66 9.74 5.00
CA ASN A 32 -22.11 11.13 4.91
C ASN A 32 -23.22 11.43 5.91
N GLN A 33 -24.20 10.54 6.02
CA GLN A 33 -25.29 10.68 6.95
C GLN A 33 -24.80 10.62 8.41
N ALA A 34 -24.06 9.57 8.78
CA ALA A 34 -23.60 9.38 10.16
C ALA A 34 -22.64 10.49 10.62
N LEU A 35 -21.77 11.00 9.73
CA LEU A 35 -20.89 12.12 10.03
C LEU A 35 -21.68 13.43 10.18
N SER A 36 -22.64 13.70 9.30
CA SER A 36 -23.44 14.91 9.36
C SER A 36 -24.27 14.95 10.65
N GLU A 37 -24.82 13.84 11.09
CA GLU A 37 -25.54 13.72 12.37
C GLU A 37 -24.59 13.89 13.57
N LEU A 38 -23.39 13.26 13.52
CA LEU A 38 -22.41 13.37 14.60
C LEU A 38 -21.89 14.79 14.79
N LEU A 39 -21.54 15.45 13.69
CA LEU A 39 -20.85 16.76 13.72
C LEU A 39 -21.85 17.93 13.67
N ARG A 40 -23.12 17.67 13.39
CA ARG A 40 -24.23 18.65 13.26
C ARG A 40 -23.97 19.69 12.17
N GLU A 41 -23.33 19.27 11.09
CA GLU A 41 -23.04 20.06 9.89
C GLU A 41 -23.09 19.15 8.66
N PRO A 42 -23.38 19.66 7.46
CA PRO A 42 -23.31 18.87 6.24
C PRO A 42 -21.90 18.38 5.98
N VAL A 43 -21.70 17.07 5.85
CA VAL A 43 -20.41 16.46 5.57
C VAL A 43 -20.47 15.66 4.26
N VAL A 44 -19.45 15.85 3.42
CA VAL A 44 -19.24 15.06 2.21
C VAL A 44 -17.90 14.34 2.28
N VAL A 45 -17.94 13.03 2.20
CA VAL A 45 -16.76 12.17 2.26
C VAL A 45 -16.17 12.01 0.85
N ILE A 46 -14.86 12.07 0.76
CA ILE A 46 -14.10 11.83 -0.48
C ILE A 46 -13.31 10.54 -0.29
N GLY A 47 -13.75 9.45 -0.93
CA GLY A 47 -13.05 8.17 -0.91
C GLY A 47 -11.83 8.14 -1.84
N ALA A 48 -10.79 7.43 -1.42
CA ALA A 48 -9.57 7.24 -2.20
C ALA A 48 -9.74 6.23 -3.34
N SER A 49 -10.55 5.21 -3.12
CA SER A 49 -10.83 4.16 -4.10
C SER A 49 -12.33 3.88 -4.13
N ARG A 50 -12.84 3.56 -5.30
CA ARG A 50 -14.21 3.08 -5.47
C ARG A 50 -14.15 1.56 -5.46
N THR A 51 -14.91 0.92 -4.58
CA THR A 51 -15.16 -0.52 -4.62
C THR A 51 -16.50 -0.78 -5.30
N ASP A 52 -16.59 -1.90 -6.03
CA ASP A 52 -17.82 -2.32 -6.69
C ASP A 52 -18.85 -2.82 -5.68
N SER A 53 -20.10 -2.96 -6.12
CA SER A 53 -21.16 -3.60 -5.33
C SER A 53 -20.73 -5.00 -4.85
N GLY A 54 -20.88 -5.27 -3.55
CA GLY A 54 -20.51 -6.53 -2.93
C GLY A 54 -19.02 -6.75 -2.66
N VAL A 55 -18.16 -5.75 -2.90
CA VAL A 55 -16.71 -5.79 -2.60
C VAL A 55 -16.47 -5.27 -1.19
N HIS A 56 -15.62 -5.98 -0.43
CA HIS A 56 -15.27 -5.66 0.96
C HIS A 56 -14.05 -4.77 1.07
N ALA A 57 -13.80 -4.21 2.26
CA ALA A 57 -12.56 -3.53 2.58
C ALA A 57 -12.15 -3.75 4.04
N GLU A 58 -10.85 -3.86 4.26
CA GLU A 58 -10.20 -3.88 5.58
C GLU A 58 -9.34 -2.62 5.81
N GLY A 59 -9.05 -1.84 4.77
CA GLY A 59 -8.19 -0.67 4.83
C GLY A 59 -8.51 0.41 3.79
N ALA A 60 -9.80 0.69 3.53
CA ALA A 60 -10.18 1.79 2.65
C ALA A 60 -9.87 3.14 3.31
N VAL A 61 -9.51 4.14 2.51
CA VAL A 61 -9.20 5.48 3.01
C VAL A 61 -10.15 6.51 2.42
N ALA A 62 -10.61 7.42 3.28
CA ALA A 62 -11.43 8.55 2.90
C ALA A 62 -11.10 9.80 3.73
N VAL A 63 -11.46 10.97 3.22
CA VAL A 63 -11.34 12.24 3.95
C VAL A 63 -12.65 13.01 3.93
N PHE A 64 -12.79 13.90 4.88
CA PHE A 64 -13.82 14.93 4.90
C PHE A 64 -13.30 16.20 5.58
N ASP A 65 -13.95 17.31 5.33
CA ASP A 65 -13.66 18.60 5.96
C ASP A 65 -14.71 18.93 7.02
N THR A 66 -14.30 19.56 8.14
CA THR A 66 -15.19 19.94 9.22
C THR A 66 -14.72 21.19 9.97
N GLU A 67 -15.67 21.99 10.47
CA GLU A 67 -15.45 23.08 11.42
C GLU A 67 -15.59 22.63 12.89
N ASN A 68 -16.07 21.41 13.10
CA ASN A 68 -16.32 20.90 14.45
C ASN A 68 -15.02 20.80 15.28
N ARG A 69 -15.13 21.11 16.57
CA ARG A 69 -13.98 21.14 17.51
C ARG A 69 -13.54 19.76 18.03
N MET A 70 -14.32 18.70 17.73
CA MET A 70 -13.97 17.34 18.16
C MET A 70 -12.56 16.97 17.65
N PRO A 71 -11.63 16.50 18.50
CA PRO A 71 -10.32 16.04 18.05
C PRO A 71 -10.42 14.97 16.97
N ALA A 72 -9.59 15.06 15.94
CA ALA A 72 -9.67 14.18 14.78
C ALA A 72 -9.50 12.70 15.16
N ASP A 73 -8.60 12.41 16.12
CA ASP A 73 -8.34 11.06 16.65
C ASP A 73 -9.52 10.48 17.48
N LYS A 74 -10.49 11.29 17.87
CA LYS A 74 -11.69 10.87 18.62
C LYS A 74 -12.90 10.60 17.72
N ILE A 75 -12.87 11.09 16.49
CA ILE A 75 -13.99 10.95 15.57
C ILE A 75 -14.29 9.48 15.28
N CYS A 76 -13.29 8.64 15.09
CA CYS A 76 -13.48 7.20 14.83
C CYS A 76 -14.32 6.53 15.94
N PHE A 77 -14.04 6.83 17.21
CA PHE A 77 -14.79 6.23 18.32
C PHE A 77 -16.23 6.73 18.39
N ALA A 78 -16.45 8.03 18.20
CA ALA A 78 -17.78 8.62 18.23
C ALA A 78 -18.62 8.20 17.03
N LEU A 79 -18.03 8.10 15.85
CA LEU A 79 -18.71 7.70 14.63
C LEU A 79 -19.13 6.23 14.67
N ASN A 80 -18.28 5.34 15.19
CA ASN A 80 -18.58 3.91 15.33
C ASN A 80 -19.78 3.60 16.25
N GLN A 81 -20.22 4.56 17.08
CA GLN A 81 -21.46 4.43 17.87
C GLN A 81 -22.73 4.61 17.02
N ARG A 82 -22.60 5.13 15.80
CA ARG A 82 -23.70 5.46 14.88
C ARG A 82 -23.73 4.60 13.64
N LEU A 83 -22.57 4.05 13.29
CA LEU A 83 -22.42 3.20 12.11
C LEU A 83 -23.06 1.82 12.34
N PRO A 84 -23.66 1.22 11.29
CA PRO A 84 -24.12 -0.15 11.32
C PRO A 84 -22.95 -1.11 11.55
N GLU A 85 -23.22 -2.36 11.94
CA GLU A 85 -22.18 -3.33 12.32
C GLU A 85 -21.20 -3.68 11.19
N ASP A 86 -21.64 -3.55 9.96
CA ASP A 86 -20.90 -3.89 8.76
C ASP A 86 -20.03 -2.73 8.21
N ILE A 87 -19.97 -1.57 8.89
CA ILE A 87 -19.04 -0.48 8.60
C ILE A 87 -18.33 -0.04 9.88
N ARG A 88 -17.00 0.07 9.85
CA ARG A 88 -16.19 0.57 10.97
C ARG A 88 -15.12 1.52 10.49
N VAL A 89 -14.88 2.57 11.27
CA VAL A 89 -13.72 3.45 11.17
C VAL A 89 -12.66 2.93 12.12
N LEU A 90 -11.56 2.43 11.57
CA LEU A 90 -10.46 1.84 12.33
C LEU A 90 -9.57 2.91 12.95
N GLN A 91 -9.41 4.02 12.24
CA GLN A 91 -8.56 5.14 12.64
C GLN A 91 -9.08 6.44 12.03
N SER A 92 -8.90 7.55 12.74
CA SER A 92 -9.08 8.90 12.20
C SER A 92 -7.97 9.82 12.68
N ASP A 93 -7.46 10.68 11.79
CA ASP A 93 -6.40 11.64 12.06
C ASP A 93 -6.56 12.90 11.22
N GLU A 94 -5.92 13.99 11.65
CA GLU A 94 -5.91 15.23 10.91
C GLU A 94 -4.81 15.22 9.85
N VAL A 95 -5.15 15.69 8.64
CA VAL A 95 -4.20 15.85 7.53
C VAL A 95 -4.28 17.28 6.98
N PRO A 96 -3.25 17.77 6.28
CA PRO A 96 -3.30 19.09 5.65
C PRO A 96 -4.53 19.26 4.75
N LEU A 97 -5.13 20.45 4.70
CA LEU A 97 -6.29 20.74 3.82
C LEU A 97 -5.99 20.50 2.33
N THR A 98 -4.72 20.57 1.94
CA THR A 98 -4.24 20.28 0.59
C THR A 98 -4.15 18.79 0.28
N TRP A 99 -4.17 17.93 1.31
CA TRP A 99 -4.07 16.49 1.15
C TRP A 99 -5.32 15.92 0.49
N HIS A 100 -5.14 15.22 -0.64
CA HIS A 100 -6.27 14.63 -1.36
C HIS A 100 -6.00 13.14 -1.61
N PRO A 101 -6.91 12.21 -1.20
CA PRO A 101 -6.64 10.78 -1.16
C PRO A 101 -6.38 10.12 -2.53
N ARG A 102 -6.76 10.79 -3.64
CA ARG A 102 -6.54 10.30 -5.02
C ARG A 102 -5.34 10.95 -5.70
N LYS A 103 -4.74 11.99 -5.09
CA LYS A 103 -3.61 12.74 -5.70
C LYS A 103 -2.27 12.41 -5.06
N GLN A 104 -2.28 11.59 -4.00
CA GLN A 104 -1.07 11.09 -3.35
C GLN A 104 -0.65 9.78 -3.99
N ASN A 105 0.66 9.56 -4.08
CA ASN A 105 1.18 8.25 -4.42
C ASN A 105 0.72 7.24 -3.38
N CYS A 106 0.15 6.16 -3.85
CA CYS A 106 -0.47 5.17 -3.00
C CYS A 106 -0.29 3.77 -3.59
N VAL A 107 0.18 2.85 -2.76
CA VAL A 107 0.15 1.42 -3.07
C VAL A 107 -1.17 0.86 -2.55
N LYS A 108 -1.96 0.27 -3.43
CA LYS A 108 -3.22 -0.40 -3.09
C LYS A 108 -3.01 -1.90 -3.12
N THR A 109 -3.41 -2.58 -2.05
CA THR A 109 -3.36 -4.03 -1.96
C THR A 109 -4.77 -4.59 -1.89
N TYR A 110 -5.07 -5.52 -2.80
CA TYR A 110 -6.29 -6.29 -2.82
C TYR A 110 -6.01 -7.76 -2.61
N GLU A 111 -6.97 -8.48 -2.08
CA GLU A 111 -6.96 -9.93 -2.01
C GLU A 111 -8.26 -10.50 -2.59
N TYR A 112 -8.13 -11.47 -3.49
CA TYR A 112 -9.24 -12.26 -3.98
C TYR A 112 -9.18 -13.66 -3.41
N ARG A 113 -10.25 -14.11 -2.75
CA ARG A 113 -10.34 -15.41 -2.05
C ARG A 113 -11.21 -16.39 -2.82
N ILE A 114 -10.69 -17.60 -3.08
CA ILE A 114 -11.41 -18.69 -3.75
C ILE A 114 -11.43 -19.91 -2.84
N LEU A 115 -12.62 -20.34 -2.42
CA LEU A 115 -12.78 -21.60 -1.71
C LEU A 115 -12.76 -22.75 -2.73
N ASN A 116 -11.63 -23.43 -2.84
CA ASN A 116 -11.36 -24.46 -3.86
C ASN A 116 -11.47 -25.88 -3.27
N ARG A 117 -12.68 -26.38 -3.21
CA ARG A 117 -13.00 -27.72 -2.69
C ARG A 117 -14.27 -28.29 -3.31
N LYS A 118 -14.55 -29.57 -3.11
CA LYS A 118 -15.69 -30.24 -3.75
C LYS A 118 -17.05 -29.81 -3.20
N ILE A 119 -17.12 -29.41 -1.92
CA ILE A 119 -18.37 -29.00 -1.24
C ILE A 119 -18.18 -27.60 -0.66
N SER A 120 -19.12 -26.69 -0.88
CA SER A 120 -19.09 -25.34 -0.37
C SER A 120 -19.25 -25.28 1.16
N MET A 121 -18.76 -24.17 1.76
CA MET A 121 -18.90 -23.90 3.19
C MET A 121 -19.81 -22.69 3.41
N PRO A 122 -20.98 -22.84 4.08
CA PRO A 122 -21.90 -21.73 4.32
C PRO A 122 -21.27 -20.53 5.05
N THR A 123 -20.34 -20.78 5.99
CA THR A 123 -19.65 -19.75 6.75
C THR A 123 -18.62 -18.96 5.93
N ARG A 124 -18.25 -19.41 4.71
CA ARG A 124 -17.32 -18.73 3.80
C ARG A 124 -18.05 -18.06 2.63
N ARG A 125 -19.37 -18.21 2.50
CA ARG A 125 -20.13 -17.83 1.30
C ARG A 125 -20.13 -16.34 0.96
N LEU A 126 -19.95 -15.47 1.96
CA LEU A 126 -19.97 -14.02 1.76
C LEU A 126 -18.58 -13.44 1.45
N TYR A 127 -17.49 -14.14 1.83
CA TYR A 127 -16.12 -13.62 1.80
C TYR A 127 -15.19 -14.43 0.92
N SER A 128 -15.74 -15.30 0.05
CA SER A 128 -14.97 -16.05 -0.94
C SER A 128 -15.84 -16.46 -2.12
N HIS A 129 -15.19 -16.70 -3.25
CA HIS A 129 -15.80 -17.36 -4.42
C HIS A 129 -15.61 -18.86 -4.30
N PHE A 130 -16.69 -19.63 -4.30
CA PHE A 130 -16.64 -21.08 -4.30
C PHE A 130 -16.38 -21.63 -5.71
N CYS A 131 -15.39 -22.52 -5.83
CA CYS A 131 -15.10 -23.25 -7.05
C CYS A 131 -14.80 -24.73 -6.74
N TYR A 132 -15.59 -25.64 -7.32
CA TYR A 132 -15.44 -27.07 -7.10
C TYR A 132 -14.48 -27.77 -8.08
N PHE A 133 -14.06 -27.08 -9.14
CA PHE A 133 -13.04 -27.58 -10.05
C PHE A 133 -11.67 -27.49 -9.38
N ASP A 134 -10.86 -28.54 -9.55
CA ASP A 134 -9.49 -28.51 -9.07
C ASP A 134 -8.70 -27.44 -9.81
N MET A 135 -7.87 -26.70 -9.08
CA MET A 135 -7.04 -25.62 -9.61
C MET A 135 -5.57 -25.89 -9.33
N ASP A 136 -4.76 -25.75 -10.35
CA ASP A 136 -3.31 -25.80 -10.29
C ASP A 136 -2.79 -24.41 -9.90
N VAL A 137 -2.44 -24.27 -8.60
CA VAL A 137 -1.98 -22.99 -8.02
C VAL A 137 -0.61 -22.59 -8.56
N GLU A 138 0.24 -23.55 -8.88
CA GLU A 138 1.58 -23.27 -9.44
C GLU A 138 1.45 -22.64 -10.83
N LYS A 139 0.57 -23.17 -11.69
CA LYS A 139 0.28 -22.55 -13.00
C LYS A 139 -0.36 -21.17 -12.86
N MET A 140 -1.24 -20.96 -11.87
CA MET A 140 -1.80 -19.64 -11.59
C MET A 140 -0.70 -18.65 -11.18
N GLN A 141 0.27 -19.08 -10.37
CA GLN A 141 1.40 -18.24 -9.98
C GLN A 141 2.32 -17.94 -11.18
N GLN A 142 2.63 -18.90 -12.01
CA GLN A 142 3.39 -18.70 -13.27
C GLN A 142 2.70 -17.67 -14.17
N ALA A 143 1.38 -17.77 -14.33
CA ALA A 143 0.61 -16.81 -15.11
C ALA A 143 0.59 -15.40 -14.48
N ALA A 144 0.60 -15.32 -13.15
CA ALA A 144 0.64 -14.05 -12.42
C ALA A 144 1.94 -13.26 -12.67
N GLU A 145 3.05 -13.92 -12.91
CA GLU A 145 4.36 -13.31 -13.16
C GLU A 145 4.37 -12.44 -14.41
N TYR A 146 3.62 -12.80 -15.47
CA TYR A 146 3.48 -12.01 -16.69
C TYR A 146 2.81 -10.64 -16.47
N LEU A 147 2.07 -10.47 -15.37
CA LEU A 147 1.37 -9.23 -15.06
C LEU A 147 2.20 -8.27 -14.19
N LEU A 148 3.40 -8.67 -13.75
CA LEU A 148 4.25 -7.83 -12.92
C LEU A 148 4.88 -6.70 -13.74
N GLY A 149 5.01 -5.52 -13.11
CA GLY A 149 5.57 -4.34 -13.75
C GLY A 149 4.49 -3.43 -14.36
N GLU A 150 4.92 -2.56 -15.27
CA GLU A 150 4.07 -1.60 -15.95
C GLU A 150 3.56 -2.16 -17.28
N HIS A 151 2.23 -2.23 -17.41
CA HIS A 151 1.56 -2.74 -18.59
C HIS A 151 0.29 -1.93 -18.90
N ASP A 152 -0.14 -2.01 -20.17
CA ASP A 152 -1.47 -1.55 -20.57
C ASP A 152 -2.51 -2.63 -20.26
N PHE A 153 -3.25 -2.42 -19.16
CA PHE A 153 -4.28 -3.36 -18.67
C PHE A 153 -5.65 -3.21 -19.35
N LYS A 154 -5.70 -2.73 -20.58
CA LYS A 154 -6.95 -2.53 -21.31
C LYS A 154 -7.77 -3.83 -21.44
N SER A 155 -7.14 -4.99 -21.62
CA SER A 155 -7.82 -6.30 -21.64
C SER A 155 -8.44 -6.68 -20.28
N PHE A 156 -7.89 -6.15 -19.20
CA PHE A 156 -8.33 -6.44 -17.84
C PHE A 156 -9.26 -5.35 -17.26
N CYS A 157 -9.86 -4.52 -18.09
CA CYS A 157 -10.83 -3.54 -17.62
C CYS A 157 -12.17 -3.64 -18.36
N THR A 158 -13.22 -3.17 -17.70
CA THR A 158 -14.56 -3.13 -18.33
C THR A 158 -14.59 -2.03 -19.40
N VAL A 159 -15.23 -2.29 -20.54
CA VAL A 159 -15.32 -1.38 -21.70
C VAL A 159 -15.87 0.01 -21.31
N ARG A 160 -16.72 0.10 -20.28
CA ARG A 160 -17.26 1.37 -19.76
C ARG A 160 -16.36 2.08 -18.75
N THR A 161 -15.05 1.83 -18.78
CA THR A 161 -14.12 2.54 -17.90
C THR A 161 -14.12 4.04 -18.20
N GLN A 162 -14.10 4.86 -17.13
CA GLN A 162 -13.95 6.31 -17.24
C GLN A 162 -12.46 6.73 -17.26
N ALA A 163 -11.54 5.77 -17.19
CA ALA A 163 -10.12 6.04 -17.19
C ALA A 163 -9.67 6.38 -18.63
N GLU A 164 -9.06 7.55 -18.80
CA GLU A 164 -8.44 7.99 -20.05
C GLU A 164 -7.19 7.17 -20.36
N GLU A 165 -6.49 6.72 -19.30
CA GLU A 165 -5.27 5.92 -19.37
C GLU A 165 -5.47 4.56 -18.71
N THR A 166 -5.04 3.49 -19.42
CA THR A 166 -5.16 2.10 -18.97
C THR A 166 -3.86 1.48 -18.51
N VAL A 167 -2.75 2.22 -18.56
CA VAL A 167 -1.44 1.79 -18.05
C VAL A 167 -1.44 1.80 -16.52
N ARG A 168 -1.00 0.70 -15.92
CA ARG A 168 -0.86 0.55 -14.45
C ARG A 168 0.40 -0.25 -14.15
N THR A 169 0.89 -0.09 -12.91
CA THR A 169 2.03 -0.88 -12.42
C THR A 169 1.57 -1.83 -11.33
N ILE A 170 1.79 -3.13 -11.53
CA ILE A 170 1.61 -4.16 -10.49
C ILE A 170 2.97 -4.41 -9.85
N TYR A 171 3.07 -4.16 -8.55
CA TYR A 171 4.30 -4.33 -7.77
C TYR A 171 4.49 -5.76 -7.27
N SER A 172 3.39 -6.43 -6.93
CA SER A 172 3.40 -7.83 -6.52
C SER A 172 2.08 -8.50 -6.85
N LEU A 173 2.15 -9.78 -7.21
CA LEU A 173 0.98 -10.64 -7.43
C LEU A 173 1.35 -12.06 -7.01
N ASN A 174 0.76 -12.51 -5.91
CA ASN A 174 1.05 -13.81 -5.31
C ASN A 174 -0.21 -14.65 -5.25
N VAL A 175 -0.09 -15.93 -5.65
CA VAL A 175 -1.15 -16.91 -5.59
C VAL A 175 -0.72 -18.03 -4.64
N THR A 176 -1.46 -18.25 -3.57
CA THR A 176 -1.17 -19.26 -2.56
C THR A 176 -2.43 -20.03 -2.19
N LYS A 177 -2.28 -21.25 -1.69
CA LYS A 177 -3.38 -22.04 -1.14
C LYS A 177 -3.06 -22.41 0.31
N ASP A 178 -4.01 -22.19 1.20
CA ASP A 178 -3.88 -22.55 2.61
C ASP A 178 -4.41 -23.95 2.93
N ALA A 179 -4.31 -24.35 4.20
CA ALA A 179 -4.77 -25.66 4.68
C ALA A 179 -6.31 -25.79 4.70
N ASP A 180 -7.05 -24.69 4.62
CA ASP A 180 -8.51 -24.64 4.62
C ASP A 180 -9.11 -24.70 3.18
N ASP A 181 -8.29 -25.08 2.19
CA ASP A 181 -8.63 -25.08 0.77
C ASP A 181 -8.93 -23.68 0.19
N MET A 182 -8.48 -22.62 0.85
CA MET A 182 -8.63 -21.27 0.34
C MET A 182 -7.44 -20.89 -0.54
N ILE A 183 -7.72 -20.49 -1.79
CA ILE A 183 -6.75 -19.87 -2.66
C ILE A 183 -6.83 -18.36 -2.46
N HIS A 184 -5.68 -17.73 -2.21
CA HIS A 184 -5.49 -16.30 -2.04
C HIS A 184 -4.75 -15.75 -3.25
N ILE A 185 -5.35 -14.81 -3.95
CA ILE A 185 -4.71 -14.02 -5.02
C ILE A 185 -4.51 -12.63 -4.43
N ARG A 186 -3.29 -12.32 -3.98
CA ARG A 186 -2.95 -11.03 -3.37
C ARG A 186 -2.17 -10.18 -4.36
N ILE A 187 -2.69 -9.01 -4.66
CA ILE A 187 -2.17 -8.10 -5.67
C ILE A 187 -1.95 -6.70 -5.10
N SER A 188 -0.76 -6.11 -5.36
CA SER A 188 -0.44 -4.75 -4.99
C SER A 188 0.00 -3.94 -6.22
N GLY A 189 -0.43 -2.69 -6.31
CA GLY A 189 -0.11 -1.85 -7.46
C GLY A 189 -0.36 -0.35 -7.23
N SER A 190 0.04 0.46 -8.20
CA SER A 190 -0.14 1.92 -8.20
C SER A 190 -1.61 2.35 -8.25
N GLY A 191 -2.47 1.49 -8.79
CA GLY A 191 -3.90 1.68 -8.94
C GLY A 191 -4.49 0.60 -9.82
N PHE A 192 -5.83 0.48 -9.80
CA PHE A 192 -6.54 -0.55 -10.55
C PHE A 192 -7.67 0.08 -11.35
N LEU A 193 -7.89 -0.43 -12.55
CA LEU A 193 -9.01 -0.07 -13.41
C LEU A 193 -10.31 -0.73 -12.93
N TYR A 194 -11.42 -0.29 -13.49
CA TYR A 194 -12.72 -0.84 -13.14
C TYR A 194 -12.80 -2.34 -13.43
N ASN A 195 -13.12 -3.13 -12.40
CA ASN A 195 -13.13 -4.60 -12.38
C ASN A 195 -11.76 -5.28 -12.59
N MET A 196 -10.64 -4.56 -12.70
CA MET A 196 -9.34 -5.11 -13.09
C MET A 196 -8.93 -6.32 -12.23
N VAL A 197 -8.92 -6.21 -10.92
CA VAL A 197 -8.51 -7.32 -10.03
C VAL A 197 -9.43 -8.53 -10.18
N ARG A 198 -10.73 -8.32 -10.36
CA ARG A 198 -11.70 -9.41 -10.55
C ARG A 198 -11.54 -10.10 -11.90
N ILE A 199 -11.19 -9.35 -12.95
CA ILE A 199 -10.92 -9.94 -14.28
C ILE A 199 -9.60 -10.70 -14.24
N ILE A 200 -8.55 -10.19 -13.59
CA ILE A 200 -7.30 -10.91 -13.36
C ILE A 200 -7.58 -12.22 -12.61
N ALA A 201 -8.32 -12.17 -11.50
CA ALA A 201 -8.69 -13.36 -10.73
C ALA A 201 -9.45 -14.38 -11.58
N GLY A 202 -10.44 -13.94 -12.36
CA GLY A 202 -11.21 -14.81 -13.24
C GLY A 202 -10.36 -15.44 -14.38
N THR A 203 -9.36 -14.72 -14.87
CA THR A 203 -8.41 -15.22 -15.89
C THR A 203 -7.45 -16.24 -15.26
N LEU A 204 -6.88 -15.93 -14.07
CA LEU A 204 -6.03 -16.89 -13.34
C LEU A 204 -6.79 -18.18 -12.99
N MET A 205 -8.09 -18.09 -12.67
CA MET A 205 -8.92 -19.28 -12.47
C MET A 205 -9.01 -20.14 -13.73
N LYS A 206 -9.08 -19.55 -14.93
CA LYS A 206 -9.05 -20.29 -16.20
C LYS A 206 -7.72 -21.01 -16.42
N VAL A 207 -6.61 -20.38 -16.02
CA VAL A 207 -5.29 -21.01 -16.03
C VAL A 207 -5.24 -22.18 -15.03
N GLY A 208 -5.67 -21.96 -13.79
CA GLY A 208 -5.69 -23.00 -12.76
C GLY A 208 -6.54 -24.23 -13.14
N MET A 209 -7.65 -24.03 -13.85
CA MET A 209 -8.49 -25.09 -14.39
C MET A 209 -7.92 -25.75 -15.68
N GLY A 210 -6.75 -25.31 -16.17
CA GLY A 210 -6.15 -25.83 -17.40
C GLY A 210 -6.84 -25.43 -18.69
N VAL A 211 -7.71 -24.40 -18.67
CA VAL A 211 -8.37 -23.88 -19.88
C VAL A 211 -7.41 -23.01 -20.69
N TYR A 212 -6.55 -22.25 -20.02
CA TYR A 212 -5.48 -21.46 -20.62
C TYR A 212 -4.13 -21.95 -20.10
N PRO A 213 -3.08 -21.98 -20.92
CA PRO A 213 -1.73 -22.15 -20.44
C PRO A 213 -1.24 -20.84 -19.77
N PRO A 214 -0.25 -20.86 -18.88
CA PRO A 214 0.23 -19.66 -18.17
C PRO A 214 0.68 -18.52 -19.09
N GLU A 215 1.38 -18.83 -20.19
CA GLU A 215 1.88 -17.89 -21.19
C GLU A 215 0.80 -17.15 -21.96
N HIS A 216 -0.43 -17.68 -22.00
CA HIS A 216 -1.58 -17.00 -22.63
C HIS A 216 -1.88 -15.64 -21.97
N MET A 217 -1.35 -15.41 -20.76
CA MET A 217 -1.49 -14.12 -20.09
C MET A 217 -0.81 -12.97 -20.85
N GLU A 218 0.32 -13.25 -21.49
CA GLU A 218 1.04 -12.30 -22.35
C GLU A 218 0.22 -11.94 -23.59
N GLU A 219 -0.35 -12.95 -24.25
CA GLU A 219 -1.23 -12.75 -25.42
C GLU A 219 -2.46 -11.87 -25.06
N ILE A 220 -3.03 -12.06 -23.86
CA ILE A 220 -4.14 -11.24 -23.37
C ILE A 220 -3.71 -9.78 -23.15
N LEU A 221 -2.52 -9.53 -22.59
CA LEU A 221 -1.99 -8.17 -22.44
C LEU A 221 -1.81 -7.49 -23.80
N GLU A 222 -1.19 -8.18 -24.75
CA GLU A 222 -0.92 -7.67 -26.10
C GLU A 222 -2.20 -7.39 -26.89
N ALA A 223 -3.23 -8.21 -26.72
CA ALA A 223 -4.50 -8.10 -27.45
C ALA A 223 -5.22 -6.77 -27.17
N ARG A 224 -5.05 -6.16 -25.99
CA ARG A 224 -5.75 -4.94 -25.58
C ARG A 224 -7.26 -4.98 -25.77
N ASP A 225 -7.81 -6.18 -25.67
CA ASP A 225 -9.23 -6.46 -25.85
C ASP A 225 -9.79 -7.20 -24.64
N ARG A 226 -10.86 -6.66 -24.06
CA ARG A 226 -11.56 -7.27 -22.91
C ARG A 226 -12.03 -8.70 -23.20
N GLN A 227 -12.32 -9.02 -24.45
CA GLN A 227 -12.82 -10.35 -24.84
C GLN A 227 -11.74 -11.43 -24.77
N ALA A 228 -10.47 -11.06 -24.88
CA ALA A 228 -9.35 -11.99 -24.73
C ALA A 228 -9.17 -12.47 -23.28
N ALA A 229 -9.53 -11.66 -22.28
CA ALA A 229 -9.40 -12.03 -20.88
C ALA A 229 -10.55 -12.90 -20.37
N GLY A 230 -10.32 -13.58 -19.26
CA GLY A 230 -11.31 -14.40 -18.59
C GLY A 230 -12.51 -13.62 -18.03
N PRO A 231 -13.48 -14.30 -17.41
CA PRO A 231 -14.69 -13.69 -16.86
C PRO A 231 -14.35 -12.78 -15.68
N THR A 232 -15.22 -11.80 -15.40
CA THR A 232 -15.14 -11.03 -14.17
C THR A 232 -15.56 -11.92 -12.99
N ALA A 233 -14.65 -12.21 -12.08
CA ALA A 233 -14.92 -13.02 -10.91
C ALA A 233 -15.92 -12.33 -9.95
N PRO A 234 -16.75 -13.08 -9.19
CA PRO A 234 -17.75 -12.53 -8.29
C PRO A 234 -17.18 -11.55 -7.25
N ALA A 235 -17.92 -10.48 -6.96
CA ALA A 235 -17.45 -9.40 -6.06
C ALA A 235 -17.12 -9.89 -4.64
N ARG A 236 -17.92 -10.81 -4.10
CA ARG A 236 -17.79 -11.34 -2.73
C ARG A 236 -16.45 -12.00 -2.40
N GLY A 237 -15.63 -12.33 -3.39
CA GLY A 237 -14.27 -12.84 -3.16
C GLY A 237 -13.25 -11.72 -2.99
N LEU A 238 -13.56 -10.48 -3.34
CA LEU A 238 -12.62 -9.37 -3.38
C LEU A 238 -12.69 -8.51 -2.11
N THR A 239 -11.53 -8.26 -1.52
CA THR A 239 -11.35 -7.34 -0.40
C THR A 239 -10.22 -6.36 -0.68
N LEU A 240 -10.45 -5.07 -0.48
CA LEU A 240 -9.40 -4.06 -0.41
C LEU A 240 -8.71 -4.17 0.96
N ILE A 241 -7.49 -4.67 0.98
CA ILE A 241 -6.75 -4.96 2.23
C ILE A 241 -6.14 -3.70 2.81
N SER A 242 -5.40 -2.92 1.99
CA SER A 242 -4.74 -1.72 2.46
C SER A 242 -4.56 -0.68 1.36
N MET A 243 -4.40 0.56 1.80
CA MET A 243 -3.97 1.68 1.01
C MET A 243 -2.80 2.34 1.72
N GLU A 244 -1.60 2.10 1.23
CA GLU A 244 -0.37 2.63 1.78
C GLU A 244 0.04 3.86 0.97
N TYR A 245 -0.13 5.03 1.59
CA TYR A 245 0.35 6.27 1.03
C TYR A 245 1.85 6.37 1.29
N GLU A 246 2.58 6.85 0.28
CA GLU A 246 3.91 7.35 0.57
C GLU A 246 3.77 8.26 1.79
N LYS A 247 4.38 7.84 2.88
CA LYS A 247 4.48 8.71 4.03
C LYS A 247 5.21 9.93 3.50
N GLU A 248 4.51 11.07 3.37
CA GLU A 248 5.22 12.33 3.51
C GLU A 248 6.10 12.09 4.72
N LEU A 249 7.39 12.07 4.52
CA LEU A 249 8.33 12.02 5.62
C LEU A 249 8.09 13.34 6.35
N ARG A 250 7.06 13.34 7.20
CA ARG A 250 6.89 14.42 8.15
C ARG A 250 8.22 14.49 8.87
N PRO A 251 8.83 15.66 8.95
CA PRO A 251 9.98 15.80 9.81
C PRO A 251 9.59 15.14 11.13
N VAL A 252 10.32 14.11 11.51
CA VAL A 252 9.98 13.27 12.67
C VAL A 252 10.02 14.11 13.94
N ILE A 253 10.57 15.31 13.83
CA ILE A 253 10.68 16.26 14.92
C ILE A 253 10.62 17.67 14.35
N THR A 254 9.45 18.27 14.31
CA THR A 254 9.29 19.73 14.35
C THR A 254 9.03 20.10 15.78
N GLY A 255 10.05 20.30 16.56
CA GLY A 255 9.95 20.97 17.83
C GLY A 255 10.52 22.36 17.70
N GLU A 256 9.90 23.34 18.26
CA GLU A 256 10.42 24.71 18.41
C GLU A 256 11.75 24.76 19.20
N ASN A 257 12.24 23.62 19.68
CA ASN A 257 13.41 23.48 20.51
C ASN A 257 14.49 22.65 19.82
N LYS A 258 15.25 23.27 18.92
CA LYS A 258 16.61 22.87 18.51
C LYS A 258 16.81 21.41 18.04
N HIS A 259 15.77 20.71 17.62
CA HIS A 259 15.88 19.35 17.16
C HIS A 259 15.93 19.33 15.63
N TRP A 260 16.56 18.34 15.12
CA TRP A 260 16.97 18.19 13.75
C TRP A 260 15.86 17.68 12.82
N SER A 261 15.90 18.10 11.58
CA SER A 261 15.06 17.58 10.51
C SER A 261 15.87 16.68 9.59
N TYR A 262 15.23 15.66 9.02
CA TYR A 262 15.79 14.89 7.95
C TYR A 262 14.81 14.86 6.78
N GLN A 263 15.34 14.75 5.58
CA GLN A 263 14.56 14.61 4.37
C GLN A 263 15.06 13.41 3.59
N LEU A 264 14.17 12.47 3.27
CA LEU A 264 14.48 11.35 2.37
C LEU A 264 14.22 11.82 0.94
N ILE A 265 15.24 11.78 0.13
CA ILE A 265 15.13 12.12 -1.29
C ILE A 265 14.95 10.82 -2.06
N GLN A 266 13.73 10.59 -2.55
CA GLN A 266 13.38 9.33 -3.21
C GLN A 266 13.58 9.33 -4.73
N GLN A 267 13.67 10.49 -5.37
CA GLN A 267 13.59 10.60 -6.83
C GLN A 267 14.65 9.81 -7.62
N GLU A 268 15.84 9.55 -7.04
CA GLU A 268 16.85 8.72 -7.70
C GLU A 268 16.85 7.25 -7.24
N VAL A 269 16.02 6.93 -6.27
CA VAL A 269 16.00 5.60 -5.65
C VAL A 269 15.34 4.57 -6.55
N MET A 270 14.27 4.95 -7.22
CA MET A 270 13.51 4.04 -8.08
C MET A 270 14.29 3.67 -9.35
N GLU A 271 15.00 4.64 -9.94
CA GLU A 271 15.76 4.40 -11.18
C GLU A 271 17.14 3.77 -10.95
N LYS A 272 17.80 4.06 -9.82
CA LYS A 272 19.19 3.64 -9.55
C LYS A 272 19.34 2.67 -8.38
N LYS A 273 18.24 2.22 -7.79
CA LYS A 273 18.22 1.36 -6.59
C LYS A 273 19.00 1.95 -5.42
N LYS A 274 18.91 3.26 -5.20
CA LYS A 274 19.60 3.99 -4.16
C LYS A 274 18.65 4.92 -3.41
N ALA A 275 18.78 5.02 -2.11
CA ALA A 275 18.06 5.97 -1.27
C ALA A 275 19.03 6.95 -0.62
N TYR A 276 18.61 8.19 -0.50
CA TYR A 276 19.41 9.26 0.11
C TYR A 276 18.68 9.84 1.31
N LEU A 277 19.31 9.84 2.47
CA LEU A 277 18.83 10.52 3.66
C LEU A 277 19.67 11.77 3.90
N VAL A 278 19.02 12.90 4.02
CA VAL A 278 19.64 14.17 4.34
C VAL A 278 19.31 14.58 5.75
N ILE A 279 20.30 14.75 6.60
CA ILE A 279 20.15 15.26 7.97
C ILE A 279 20.61 16.71 7.98
N GLU A 280 19.73 17.65 8.30
CA GLU A 280 20.06 19.08 8.33
C GLU A 280 20.68 19.50 9.66
N ARG A 281 20.26 18.85 10.74
CA ARG A 281 20.72 19.16 12.09
C ARG A 281 20.60 17.95 13.01
N CYS A 282 21.60 17.70 13.87
CA CYS A 282 21.63 16.54 14.77
C CYS A 282 22.27 16.85 16.11
N GLU A 283 21.56 16.56 17.19
CA GLU A 283 22.13 16.56 18.54
C GLU A 283 22.58 15.15 18.93
N ASP A 284 23.66 15.06 19.73
CA ASP A 284 24.37 13.81 20.02
C ASP A 284 23.47 12.68 20.56
N GLU A 285 22.55 13.02 21.44
CA GLU A 285 21.71 12.04 22.14
C GLU A 285 20.69 11.33 21.22
N PHE A 286 20.39 11.92 20.07
CA PHE A 286 19.38 11.38 19.15
C PHE A 286 19.95 10.77 17.87
N PHE A 287 21.26 10.95 17.62
CA PHE A 287 21.88 10.47 16.40
C PHE A 287 21.75 8.95 16.21
N ASP A 288 22.06 8.20 17.27
CA ASP A 288 21.99 6.73 17.24
C ASP A 288 20.56 6.23 17.06
N ALA A 289 19.60 6.86 17.74
CA ALA A 289 18.19 6.50 17.63
C ALA A 289 17.65 6.76 16.22
N LEU A 290 18.09 7.84 15.58
CA LEU A 290 17.72 8.14 14.20
C LEU A 290 18.37 7.18 13.23
N LEU A 291 19.67 6.95 13.38
CA LEU A 291 20.42 6.03 12.55
C LEU A 291 19.77 4.63 12.56
N MET A 292 19.38 4.16 13.74
CA MET A 292 18.64 2.91 13.90
C MET A 292 17.31 2.92 13.14
N ARG A 293 16.51 3.97 13.28
CA ARG A 293 15.21 4.09 12.58
C ARG A 293 15.36 4.10 11.07
N VAL A 294 16.30 4.90 10.57
CA VAL A 294 16.57 5.00 9.13
C VAL A 294 17.05 3.68 8.58
N THR A 295 17.97 3.03 9.30
CA THR A 295 18.51 1.74 8.89
C THR A 295 17.42 0.66 8.88
N HIS A 296 16.54 0.62 9.88
CA HIS A 296 15.38 -0.28 9.87
C HIS A 296 14.46 -0.06 8.67
N GLN A 297 14.22 1.19 8.30
CA GLN A 297 13.39 1.50 7.15
C GLN A 297 14.07 1.14 5.83
N ALA A 298 15.36 1.41 5.71
CA ALA A 298 16.16 1.03 4.57
C ALA A 298 16.20 -0.49 4.37
N VAL A 299 16.36 -1.24 5.47
CA VAL A 299 16.31 -2.72 5.45
C VAL A 299 14.98 -3.24 4.94
N ARG A 300 13.86 -2.70 5.43
CA ARG A 300 12.53 -3.08 4.95
C ARG A 300 12.33 -2.82 3.46
N ASN A 301 13.07 -1.87 2.91
CA ASN A 301 13.07 -1.52 1.49
C ASN A 301 14.16 -2.28 0.69
N GLY A 302 14.81 -3.27 1.29
CA GLY A 302 15.80 -4.10 0.60
C GLY A 302 17.20 -3.52 0.49
N ALA A 303 17.56 -2.54 1.35
CA ALA A 303 18.85 -1.88 1.29
C ALA A 303 19.97 -2.66 2.00
N ARG A 304 21.20 -2.65 1.46
CA ARG A 304 22.37 -3.28 2.07
C ARG A 304 23.29 -2.33 2.82
N TRP A 305 23.34 -1.07 2.39
CA TRP A 305 24.26 -0.07 2.93
C TRP A 305 23.54 1.24 3.22
N VAL A 306 23.85 1.83 4.35
CA VAL A 306 23.35 3.14 4.75
C VAL A 306 24.53 3.99 5.17
N PHE A 307 24.70 5.15 4.53
CA PHE A 307 25.71 6.14 4.89
C PHE A 307 25.01 7.37 5.44
N VAL A 308 25.38 7.80 6.61
CA VAL A 308 24.80 8.96 7.27
C VAL A 308 25.90 9.94 7.63
N THR A 309 25.69 11.20 7.30
CA THR A 309 26.57 12.27 7.77
C THR A 309 25.76 13.44 8.31
N ASP A 310 26.29 14.12 9.30
CA ASP A 310 25.67 15.29 9.90
C ASP A 310 26.49 16.55 9.61
N LYS A 311 25.85 17.61 9.17
CA LYS A 311 26.50 18.83 8.69
C LYS A 311 27.08 19.68 9.79
N GLU A 312 26.41 19.77 10.92
CA GLU A 312 26.83 20.66 11.98
C GLU A 312 27.93 20.07 12.86
N SER A 313 27.85 18.78 13.14
CA SER A 313 28.84 18.08 13.96
C SER A 313 30.00 17.47 13.16
N GLN A 314 29.94 17.56 11.81
CA GLN A 314 30.88 16.90 10.91
C GLN A 314 31.03 15.38 11.12
N ARG A 315 29.99 14.77 11.68
CA ARG A 315 29.97 13.33 11.90
C ARG A 315 29.66 12.60 10.62
N CYS A 316 30.36 11.51 10.37
CA CYS A 316 30.10 10.61 9.26
C CYS A 316 29.91 9.21 9.83
N GLY A 317 28.78 8.60 9.51
CA GLY A 317 28.48 7.22 9.91
C GLY A 317 28.25 6.33 8.70
N THR A 318 28.73 5.10 8.80
CA THR A 318 28.44 4.04 7.83
C THR A 318 27.79 2.88 8.54
N SER A 319 26.75 2.31 7.95
CA SER A 319 26.07 1.14 8.47
C SER A 319 26.06 0.03 7.44
N ARG A 320 26.62 -1.12 7.79
CA ARG A 320 26.54 -2.32 6.97
C ARG A 320 25.39 -3.20 7.45
N ILE A 321 24.53 -3.56 6.52
CA ILE A 321 23.41 -4.46 6.77
C ILE A 321 23.90 -5.88 6.49
N VAL A 322 23.87 -6.73 7.49
CA VAL A 322 24.20 -8.15 7.37
C VAL A 322 22.93 -8.94 7.55
N GLU A 323 22.58 -9.72 6.52
CA GLU A 323 21.41 -10.59 6.56
C GLU A 323 21.61 -11.68 7.63
N ASN A 324 20.65 -11.81 8.54
CA ASN A 324 20.61 -12.93 9.48
C ASN A 324 19.60 -13.96 8.98
N LYS A 325 20.09 -15.00 8.33
CA LYS A 325 19.28 -16.05 7.72
C LYS A 325 18.48 -16.87 8.72
N ASP A 326 18.92 -16.92 9.98
CA ASP A 326 18.30 -17.79 11.00
C ASP A 326 17.02 -17.19 11.59
N TYR A 327 16.86 -15.87 11.53
CA TYR A 327 15.76 -15.16 12.16
C TYR A 327 14.96 -14.24 11.23
N GLY A 328 15.28 -14.20 9.94
CA GLY A 328 14.56 -13.40 8.95
C GLY A 328 14.65 -11.88 9.15
N TYR A 329 15.61 -11.38 9.91
CA TYR A 329 15.89 -9.96 10.07
C TYR A 329 17.37 -9.64 9.79
N TYR A 330 17.62 -8.38 9.50
CA TYR A 330 18.95 -7.90 9.17
C TYR A 330 19.66 -7.37 10.41
N ARG A 331 20.90 -7.81 10.61
CA ARG A 331 21.81 -7.23 11.59
C ARG A 331 22.71 -6.23 10.88
N PHE A 332 22.85 -5.06 11.44
CA PHE A 332 23.77 -4.05 10.92
C PHE A 332 24.71 -3.59 12.01
N THR A 333 25.95 -3.32 11.59
CA THR A 333 26.96 -2.64 12.37
C THR A 333 27.26 -1.33 11.69
N PHE A 334 27.38 -0.26 12.41
CA PHE A 334 27.83 1.00 11.88
C PHE A 334 29.06 1.50 12.63
N ALA A 335 29.94 2.20 11.92
CA ALA A 335 31.01 2.96 12.52
C ALA A 335 30.81 4.42 12.12
N TYR A 336 30.78 5.33 13.05
CA TYR A 336 30.76 6.76 12.77
C TYR A 336 32.08 7.39 13.21
N GLN A 337 32.50 8.40 12.47
CA GLN A 337 33.75 9.09 12.73
C GLN A 337 33.46 10.29 13.60
N MET A 338 33.94 10.25 14.85
CA MET A 338 34.03 11.46 15.69
C MET A 338 35.37 12.16 15.49
N PRO A 339 35.44 13.48 15.67
CA PRO A 339 36.73 14.18 15.74
C PRO A 339 37.62 13.50 16.78
N GLY A 340 38.78 12.99 16.35
CA GLY A 340 39.76 12.30 17.20
C GLY A 340 39.72 10.77 17.26
N MET A 341 38.72 10.12 16.66
CA MET A 341 38.68 8.66 16.57
C MET A 341 39.52 8.14 15.38
N LYS A 342 40.27 7.06 15.64
CA LYS A 342 40.95 6.32 14.56
C LYS A 342 39.96 5.63 13.66
N LYS A 343 40.13 5.82 12.38
CA LYS A 343 39.31 5.30 11.31
C LYS A 343 39.44 3.78 11.24
N GLU A 344 38.41 3.03 11.64
CA GLU A 344 38.19 1.70 11.08
C GLU A 344 37.39 1.86 9.79
N VAL A 345 38.10 1.80 8.68
CA VAL A 345 37.48 1.93 7.37
C VAL A 345 37.31 0.54 6.80
N THR A 346 36.10 0.10 6.75
CA THR A 346 35.68 -0.90 5.79
C THR A 346 35.52 -0.25 4.41
N GLU A 347 35.41 -1.03 3.35
CA GLU A 347 35.38 -0.64 1.91
C GLU A 347 34.53 0.59 1.53
N ALA A 348 33.68 1.07 2.42
CA ALA A 348 32.86 2.27 2.24
C ALA A 348 33.63 3.60 2.28
N ALA A 349 34.90 3.62 2.62
CA ALA A 349 35.72 4.87 2.69
C ALA A 349 36.00 5.50 1.32
N SER A 350 35.74 4.85 0.23
CA SER A 350 35.87 5.41 -1.12
C SER A 350 34.72 6.36 -1.49
N TYR A 351 33.64 6.36 -0.73
CA TYR A 351 32.50 7.28 -0.93
C TYR A 351 32.60 8.43 0.07
N LYS A 352 33.58 9.30 -0.08
CA LYS A 352 33.57 10.59 0.58
C LYS A 352 32.41 11.37 0.02
N ALA A 353 31.36 11.50 0.82
CA ALA A 353 30.37 12.53 0.57
C ALA A 353 31.07 13.87 0.60
N GLU A 354 30.98 14.64 -0.46
CA GLU A 354 31.50 16.00 -0.51
C GLU A 354 30.88 16.83 0.60
N ALA A 355 31.68 17.50 1.35
CA ALA A 355 31.47 17.78 2.76
C ALA A 355 30.53 18.94 3.10
N GLU A 356 29.75 19.47 2.22
CA GLU A 356 29.01 20.71 2.53
C GLU A 356 27.50 20.56 2.70
N THR A 357 27.00 19.44 2.36
CA THR A 357 25.59 19.17 2.64
C THR A 357 25.46 17.87 3.33
N VAL A 358 24.83 17.73 4.24
CA VAL A 358 24.49 16.61 4.84
C VAL A 358 24.18 15.56 4.13
N LYS A 359 24.48 14.77 4.37
CA LYS A 359 24.37 13.94 4.68
C LYS A 359 23.70 12.77 4.29
N LEU A 360 24.25 12.18 3.46
CA LEU A 360 23.81 11.21 2.53
C LEU A 360 23.69 9.86 3.16
N VAL A 361 22.56 9.25 3.03
CA VAL A 361 22.44 7.82 3.14
C VAL A 361 22.39 7.25 1.75
N LEU A 362 23.40 6.56 1.36
CA LEU A 362 23.36 5.78 0.15
C LEU A 362 22.89 4.38 0.47
N VAL A 363 21.79 3.96 -0.11
CA VAL A 363 21.24 2.64 0.07
C VAL A 363 21.31 1.90 -1.25
N GLU A 364 22.06 0.82 -1.31
CA GLU A 364 22.04 -0.08 -2.46
C GLU A 364 20.98 -1.16 -2.24
N GLN A 365 20.04 -1.25 -3.17
CA GLN A 365 19.07 -2.36 -3.23
C GLN A 365 19.71 -3.57 -3.93
N TYR A 366 19.28 -4.75 -3.53
CA TYR A 366 19.49 -6.00 -4.25
C TYR A 366 18.51 -6.17 -5.38
#